data_0338263c99d5009055f1c5cbdaf9789f
#
_entry.id   0338263c99d5009055f1c5cbdaf9789f
#
_cell.length_a   1.000
_cell.length_b   1.000
_cell.length_c   1.000
_cell.angle_alpha   90.00
_cell.angle_beta   90.00
_cell.angle_gamma   90.00
#
_symmetry.space_group_name_H-M   'P 1'
#
loop_
_entity.id
_entity.type
_entity.pdbx_description
1 polymer ?
#
loop_
_entity_poly.entity_id
_entity_poly.type
_entity_poly.pdbx_seq_one_letter_code
_entity_poly.pdbx_strand_id
1 'polypeptide(L)'
;MKKSLLILSALTLAAPIAAFAQGTGKIGTVDMQRAFKDYNKTKDAEQKINEAKNAAKKEYDDRAEAYKKALDEINNLNKQLESPALSADKKTGMAKERDDKIANIKSMEREISDFRQTRERQLQEQLMRMREGIVKEITDVVMEKVKAKSLDFVLDKSGISINGVPVVMYAPENVDFTNEIIEVLNKPGRATSSARRPAAGASVTPAAARATKP
;
A
#
# COMPACT_ATOMS: atom_id res chain seq x y z
N MET A 1 -56.52 -1.82 85.20
CA MET A 1 -55.20 -1.15 84.94
C MET A 1 -54.30 -2.18 84.30
N LYS A 2 -54.19 -2.22 82.96
CA LYS A 2 -53.16 -3.00 82.28
C LYS A 2 -52.73 -2.17 81.09
N LYS A 3 -51.52 -1.63 81.10
CA LYS A 3 -50.88 -0.84 80.10
C LYS A 3 -50.30 -1.81 79.02
N SER A 4 -50.87 -1.89 77.87
CA SER A 4 -50.33 -2.66 76.76
C SER A 4 -49.32 -1.80 75.97
N LEU A 5 -48.09 -2.18 76.03
CA LEU A 5 -46.97 -1.55 75.40
C LEU A 5 -46.89 -2.13 73.97
N LEU A 6 -47.29 -1.35 72.97
CA LEU A 6 -47.13 -1.70 71.56
C LEU A 6 -45.71 -1.35 71.08
N ILE A 7 -44.86 -2.38 70.90
CA ILE A 7 -43.54 -2.24 70.28
C ILE A 7 -43.72 -2.28 68.77
N LEU A 8 -43.65 -1.14 68.13
CA LEU A 8 -43.66 -1.01 66.64
C LEU A 8 -42.23 -1.29 66.12
N SER A 9 -42.03 -2.54 65.69
CA SER A 9 -40.77 -2.97 65.06
C SER A 9 -40.70 -2.40 63.65
N ALA A 10 -39.93 -1.33 63.41
CA ALA A 10 -39.60 -0.82 62.09
C ALA A 10 -38.53 -1.69 61.45
N LEU A 11 -38.94 -2.63 60.62
CA LEU A 11 -38.09 -3.46 59.79
C LEU A 11 -37.60 -2.61 58.59
N THR A 12 -36.44 -1.99 58.73
CA THR A 12 -35.77 -1.29 57.64
C THR A 12 -35.24 -2.30 56.65
N LEU A 13 -35.95 -2.41 55.53
CA LEU A 13 -35.52 -3.20 54.37
C LEU A 13 -34.34 -2.50 53.69
N ALA A 14 -33.12 -2.86 54.10
CA ALA A 14 -31.89 -2.44 53.41
C ALA A 14 -31.83 -3.21 52.08
N ALA A 15 -32.37 -2.62 51.02
CA ALA A 15 -32.15 -3.11 49.66
C ALA A 15 -30.65 -2.91 49.34
N PRO A 16 -29.89 -3.95 48.90
CA PRO A 16 -28.56 -3.74 48.37
C PRO A 16 -28.70 -2.92 47.12
N ILE A 17 -28.28 -1.68 47.13
CA ILE A 17 -28.03 -0.90 45.93
C ILE A 17 -26.91 -1.67 45.23
N ALA A 18 -27.26 -2.56 44.33
CA ALA A 18 -26.30 -3.10 43.35
C ALA A 18 -25.77 -1.88 42.59
N ALA A 19 -24.65 -1.35 43.03
CA ALA A 19 -23.85 -0.43 42.28
C ALA A 19 -23.52 -1.18 40.99
N PHE A 20 -24.29 -0.92 39.92
CA PHE A 20 -23.86 -1.25 38.58
C PHE A 20 -22.54 -0.48 38.42
N ALA A 21 -21.44 -1.14 38.69
CA ALA A 21 -20.12 -0.70 38.28
C ALA A 21 -20.22 -0.66 36.75
N GLN A 22 -20.62 0.51 36.25
CA GLN A 22 -20.45 0.82 34.82
C GLN A 22 -18.94 0.72 34.62
N GLY A 23 -18.55 -0.47 34.10
CA GLY A 23 -17.18 -0.69 33.71
C GLY A 23 -16.86 0.40 32.73
N THR A 24 -16.07 1.39 33.18
CA THR A 24 -15.52 2.40 32.26
C THR A 24 -14.69 1.62 31.27
N GLY A 25 -15.23 1.43 30.06
CA GLY A 25 -14.54 0.70 28.99
C GLY A 25 -13.13 1.27 28.81
N LYS A 26 -12.15 0.39 28.81
CA LYS A 26 -10.74 0.78 28.63
C LYS A 26 -10.53 1.21 27.18
N ILE A 27 -10.26 2.50 26.98
CA ILE A 27 -10.04 3.09 25.66
C ILE A 27 -8.53 3.33 25.48
N GLY A 28 -8.04 2.97 24.30
CA GLY A 28 -6.69 3.33 23.85
C GLY A 28 -6.75 4.17 22.59
N THR A 29 -5.68 4.93 22.33
CA THR A 29 -5.51 5.64 21.06
C THR A 29 -4.18 5.27 20.41
N VAL A 30 -4.17 5.29 19.09
CA VAL A 30 -2.98 5.07 18.26
C VAL A 30 -2.97 6.10 17.14
N ASP A 31 -1.81 6.60 16.80
CA ASP A 31 -1.58 7.42 15.61
C ASP A 31 -1.08 6.50 14.48
N MET A 32 -2.01 6.04 13.65
CA MET A 32 -1.68 5.11 12.55
C MET A 32 -0.79 5.76 11.50
N GLN A 33 -0.94 7.06 11.25
CA GLN A 33 -0.11 7.79 10.31
C GLN A 33 1.34 7.87 10.78
N ARG A 34 1.55 8.19 12.06
CA ARG A 34 2.87 8.23 12.68
C ARG A 34 3.49 6.82 12.74
N ALA A 35 2.72 5.80 13.14
CA ALA A 35 3.18 4.42 13.15
C ALA A 35 3.64 3.96 11.76
N PHE A 36 2.90 4.32 10.71
CA PHE A 36 3.27 4.04 9.32
C PHE A 36 4.55 4.76 8.91
N LYS A 37 4.66 6.07 9.18
CA LYS A 37 5.82 6.89 8.81
C LYS A 37 7.10 6.47 9.51
N ASP A 38 7.01 6.12 10.80
CA ASP A 38 8.18 5.83 11.64
C ASP A 38 8.58 4.33 11.57
N TYR A 39 7.79 3.50 10.89
CA TYR A 39 8.14 2.10 10.66
C TYR A 39 9.29 1.98 9.65
N ASN A 40 10.39 1.30 10.03
CA ASN A 40 11.57 1.15 9.17
C ASN A 40 11.24 0.47 7.83
N LYS A 41 10.35 -0.51 7.84
CA LYS A 41 9.89 -1.18 6.61
C LYS A 41 9.19 -0.23 5.64
N THR A 42 8.50 0.80 6.13
CA THR A 42 7.92 1.85 5.28
C THR A 42 9.02 2.63 4.57
N LYS A 43 10.05 3.07 5.30
CA LYS A 43 11.18 3.82 4.74
C LYS A 43 11.91 3.01 3.68
N ASP A 44 12.20 1.73 3.97
CA ASP A 44 12.84 0.81 3.01
C ASP A 44 11.98 0.60 1.75
N ALA A 45 10.66 0.49 1.94
CA ALA A 45 9.74 0.30 0.82
C ALA A 45 9.58 1.57 -0.03
N GLU A 46 9.52 2.74 0.59
CA GLU A 46 9.52 4.04 -0.10
C GLU A 46 10.80 4.25 -0.90
N GLN A 47 11.96 3.89 -0.35
CA GLN A 47 13.22 3.93 -1.08
C GLN A 47 13.16 3.06 -2.34
N LYS A 48 12.70 1.80 -2.23
CA LYS A 48 12.55 0.89 -3.38
C LYS A 48 11.59 1.43 -4.44
N ILE A 49 10.50 2.06 -4.04
CA ILE A 49 9.56 2.70 -4.98
C ILE A 49 10.24 3.88 -5.70
N ASN A 50 11.02 4.69 -4.98
CA ASN A 50 11.76 5.81 -5.58
C ASN A 50 12.84 5.33 -6.55
N GLU A 51 13.56 4.27 -6.21
CA GLU A 51 14.52 3.62 -7.11
C GLU A 51 13.83 3.11 -8.39
N ALA A 52 12.67 2.44 -8.26
CA ALA A 52 11.90 1.97 -9.40
C ALA A 52 11.36 3.11 -10.28
N LYS A 53 10.93 4.23 -9.68
CA LYS A 53 10.54 5.45 -10.41
C LYS A 53 11.71 6.04 -11.20
N ASN A 54 12.87 6.15 -10.56
CA ASN A 54 14.07 6.69 -11.20
C ASN A 54 14.54 5.79 -12.36
N ALA A 55 14.50 4.47 -12.18
CA ALA A 55 14.80 3.51 -13.24
C ALA A 55 13.83 3.63 -14.42
N ALA A 56 12.52 3.71 -14.15
CA ALA A 56 11.51 3.90 -15.18
C ALA A 56 11.67 5.24 -15.92
N LYS A 57 12.00 6.31 -15.19
CA LYS A 57 12.29 7.62 -15.79
C LYS A 57 13.48 7.55 -16.72
N LYS A 58 14.59 6.95 -16.27
CA LYS A 58 15.79 6.79 -17.11
C LYS A 58 15.48 6.00 -18.37
N GLU A 59 14.77 4.89 -18.28
CA GLU A 59 14.39 4.08 -19.43
C GLU A 59 13.48 4.85 -20.41
N TYR A 60 12.59 5.69 -19.90
CA TYR A 60 11.79 6.59 -20.74
C TYR A 60 12.66 7.64 -21.46
N ASP A 61 13.58 8.28 -20.73
CA ASP A 61 14.47 9.30 -21.27
C ASP A 61 15.38 8.69 -22.36
N ASP A 62 15.92 7.48 -22.15
CA ASP A 62 16.73 6.74 -23.16
C ASP A 62 15.91 6.46 -24.45
N ARG A 63 14.64 6.05 -24.32
CA ARG A 63 13.73 5.83 -25.47
C ARG A 63 13.40 7.12 -26.19
N ALA A 64 13.14 8.20 -25.46
CA ALA A 64 12.85 9.52 -26.02
C ALA A 64 14.06 10.08 -26.79
N GLU A 65 15.29 9.86 -26.29
CA GLU A 65 16.52 10.24 -26.99
C GLU A 65 16.71 9.43 -28.27
N ALA A 66 16.47 8.12 -28.23
CA ALA A 66 16.55 7.27 -29.42
C ALA A 66 15.53 7.69 -30.49
N TYR A 67 14.31 8.02 -30.08
CA TYR A 67 13.28 8.56 -30.97
C TYR A 67 13.69 9.87 -31.61
N LYS A 68 14.26 10.80 -30.82
CA LYS A 68 14.75 12.08 -31.35
C LYS A 68 15.89 11.88 -32.37
N LYS A 69 16.83 10.98 -32.09
CA LYS A 69 17.91 10.65 -33.04
C LYS A 69 17.35 10.10 -34.36
N ALA A 70 16.36 9.21 -34.29
CA ALA A 70 15.72 8.67 -35.48
C ALA A 70 14.97 9.75 -36.31
N LEU A 71 14.36 10.75 -35.65
CA LEU A 71 13.77 11.91 -36.33
C LEU A 71 14.85 12.75 -37.05
N ASP A 72 15.98 13.01 -36.38
CA ASP A 72 17.09 13.78 -36.96
C ASP A 72 17.68 13.06 -38.18
N GLU A 73 17.78 11.74 -38.14
CA GLU A 73 18.22 10.92 -39.29
C GLU A 73 17.27 11.06 -40.50
N ILE A 74 15.94 11.02 -40.29
CA ILE A 74 14.96 11.24 -41.34
C ILE A 74 15.09 12.64 -41.91
N ASN A 75 15.24 13.67 -41.08
CA ASN A 75 15.42 15.04 -41.53
C ASN A 75 16.68 15.18 -42.40
N ASN A 76 17.77 14.51 -42.00
CA ASN A 76 19.00 14.48 -42.80
C ASN A 76 18.83 13.77 -44.13
N LEU A 77 18.12 12.65 -44.17
CA LEU A 77 17.82 11.94 -45.43
C LEU A 77 16.96 12.81 -46.35
N ASN A 78 15.96 13.51 -45.81
CA ASN A 78 15.12 14.44 -46.61
C ASN A 78 15.98 15.54 -47.25
N LYS A 79 16.87 16.20 -46.46
CA LYS A 79 17.79 17.23 -46.99
C LYS A 79 18.70 16.66 -48.10
N GLN A 80 19.20 15.45 -47.94
CA GLN A 80 20.06 14.81 -48.93
C GLN A 80 19.28 14.47 -50.23
N LEU A 81 18.01 14.02 -50.10
CA LEU A 81 17.14 13.72 -51.22
C LEU A 81 16.81 14.95 -52.09
N GLU A 82 16.87 16.16 -51.54
CA GLU A 82 16.67 17.42 -52.26
C GLU A 82 17.88 17.79 -53.14
N SER A 83 19.02 17.15 -52.96
CA SER A 83 20.24 17.47 -53.74
C SER A 83 20.06 17.13 -55.22
N PRO A 84 20.32 18.11 -56.14
CA PRO A 84 20.24 17.86 -57.56
C PRO A 84 21.37 16.97 -58.10
N ALA A 85 22.44 16.78 -57.34
CA ALA A 85 23.62 15.99 -57.73
C ALA A 85 23.43 14.46 -57.57
N LEU A 86 22.31 14.00 -56.98
CA LEU A 86 22.05 12.59 -56.77
C LEU A 86 21.52 11.91 -58.02
N SER A 87 22.09 10.72 -58.35
CA SER A 87 21.54 9.85 -59.40
C SER A 87 20.17 9.28 -58.99
N ALA A 88 19.38 8.91 -60.00
CA ALA A 88 18.03 8.34 -59.81
C ALA A 88 18.04 7.10 -58.89
N ASP A 89 19.01 6.20 -59.08
CA ASP A 89 19.13 4.97 -58.30
C ASP A 89 19.44 5.28 -56.82
N LYS A 90 20.32 6.25 -56.57
CA LYS A 90 20.62 6.68 -55.16
C LYS A 90 19.42 7.33 -54.50
N LYS A 91 18.67 8.18 -55.25
CA LYS A 91 17.44 8.78 -54.74
C LYS A 91 16.40 7.72 -54.35
N THR A 92 16.22 6.69 -55.18
CA THR A 92 15.28 5.58 -54.89
C THR A 92 15.71 4.80 -53.63
N GLY A 93 17.00 4.48 -53.50
CA GLY A 93 17.52 3.78 -52.33
C GLY A 93 17.35 4.58 -51.03
N MET A 94 17.71 5.87 -51.06
CA MET A 94 17.57 6.76 -49.90
C MET A 94 16.10 7.05 -49.54
N ALA A 95 15.21 7.13 -50.55
CA ALA A 95 13.77 7.28 -50.29
C ALA A 95 13.21 6.04 -49.56
N LYS A 96 13.60 4.84 -49.99
CA LYS A 96 13.23 3.61 -49.30
C LYS A 96 13.75 3.58 -47.86
N GLU A 97 15.02 3.92 -47.65
CA GLU A 97 15.61 3.99 -46.30
C GLU A 97 14.84 4.97 -45.38
N ARG A 98 14.49 6.17 -45.92
CA ARG A 98 13.67 7.14 -45.18
C ARG A 98 12.31 6.56 -44.80
N ASP A 99 11.63 5.90 -45.76
CA ASP A 99 10.30 5.32 -45.54
C ASP A 99 10.34 4.19 -44.48
N ASP A 100 11.38 3.35 -44.50
CA ASP A 100 11.62 2.33 -43.50
C ASP A 100 11.84 2.98 -42.10
N LYS A 101 12.63 4.07 -42.03
CA LYS A 101 12.80 4.84 -40.78
C LYS A 101 11.52 5.50 -40.27
N ILE A 102 10.67 6.01 -41.17
CA ILE A 102 9.36 6.56 -40.80
C ILE A 102 8.45 5.46 -40.23
N ALA A 103 8.47 4.26 -40.78
CA ALA A 103 7.73 3.14 -40.22
C ALA A 103 8.25 2.75 -38.82
N ASN A 104 9.57 2.76 -38.64
CA ASN A 104 10.20 2.50 -37.34
C ASN A 104 9.82 3.55 -36.30
N ILE A 105 9.83 4.85 -36.62
CA ILE A 105 9.41 5.94 -35.71
C ILE A 105 7.99 5.72 -35.21
N LYS A 106 7.05 5.32 -36.08
CA LYS A 106 5.67 5.02 -35.65
C LYS A 106 5.60 3.84 -34.67
N SER A 107 6.54 2.89 -34.76
CA SER A 107 6.65 1.80 -33.77
C SER A 107 7.19 2.33 -32.45
N MET A 108 8.26 3.14 -32.49
CA MET A 108 8.86 3.75 -31.30
C MET A 108 7.88 4.64 -30.53
N GLU A 109 7.03 5.41 -31.22
CA GLU A 109 5.98 6.22 -30.57
C GLU A 109 5.00 5.35 -29.77
N ARG A 110 4.54 4.25 -30.38
CA ARG A 110 3.65 3.30 -29.69
C ARG A 110 4.35 2.67 -28.49
N GLU A 111 5.58 2.19 -28.68
CA GLU A 111 6.37 1.57 -27.62
C GLU A 111 6.63 2.52 -26.45
N ILE A 112 6.91 3.81 -26.70
CA ILE A 112 7.10 4.83 -25.67
C ILE A 112 5.78 5.06 -24.91
N SER A 113 4.67 5.16 -25.64
CA SER A 113 3.35 5.35 -25.05
C SER A 113 2.94 4.16 -24.16
N ASP A 114 3.08 2.94 -24.70
CA ASP A 114 2.74 1.70 -23.98
C ASP A 114 3.64 1.49 -22.76
N PHE A 115 4.94 1.79 -22.89
CA PHE A 115 5.89 1.74 -21.80
C PHE A 115 5.47 2.67 -20.67
N ARG A 116 5.18 3.94 -20.99
CA ARG A 116 4.76 4.93 -19.99
C ARG A 116 3.51 4.48 -19.23
N GLN A 117 2.47 4.08 -19.95
CA GLN A 117 1.20 3.64 -19.36
C GLN A 117 1.39 2.39 -18.48
N THR A 118 2.18 1.43 -18.97
CA THR A 118 2.43 0.18 -18.26
C THR A 118 3.22 0.43 -16.98
N ARG A 119 4.27 1.26 -17.04
CA ARG A 119 5.11 1.57 -15.85
C ARG A 119 4.35 2.37 -14.81
N GLU A 120 3.55 3.34 -15.23
CA GLU A 120 2.71 4.11 -14.31
C GLU A 120 1.75 3.21 -13.53
N ARG A 121 1.04 2.31 -14.23
CA ARG A 121 0.15 1.34 -13.60
C ARG A 121 0.90 0.41 -12.65
N GLN A 122 2.05 -0.15 -13.07
CA GLN A 122 2.86 -1.04 -12.23
C GLN A 122 3.34 -0.36 -10.95
N LEU A 123 3.79 0.89 -11.03
CA LEU A 123 4.23 1.67 -9.88
C LEU A 123 3.07 1.98 -8.92
N GLN A 124 1.89 2.32 -9.45
CA GLN A 124 0.69 2.54 -8.63
C GLN A 124 0.27 1.27 -7.90
N GLU A 125 0.18 0.14 -8.60
CA GLU A 125 -0.15 -1.15 -8.00
C GLU A 125 0.88 -1.58 -6.95
N GLN A 126 2.18 -1.35 -7.20
CA GLN A 126 3.24 -1.65 -6.25
C GLN A 126 3.12 -0.80 -4.99
N LEU A 127 2.83 0.50 -5.15
CA LEU A 127 2.61 1.43 -4.02
C LEU A 127 1.39 1.01 -3.18
N MET A 128 0.28 0.64 -3.82
CA MET A 128 -0.92 0.18 -3.13
C MET A 128 -0.65 -1.11 -2.34
N ARG A 129 -0.08 -2.13 -2.98
CA ARG A 129 0.26 -3.40 -2.30
C ARG A 129 1.22 -3.19 -1.14
N MET A 130 2.21 -2.31 -1.29
CA MET A 130 3.14 -1.96 -0.23
C MET A 130 2.40 -1.34 0.95
N ARG A 131 1.56 -0.33 0.69
CA ARG A 131 0.79 0.36 1.72
C ARG A 131 -0.15 -0.59 2.47
N GLU A 132 -0.92 -1.40 1.74
CA GLU A 132 -1.83 -2.40 2.33
C GLU A 132 -1.08 -3.39 3.22
N GLY A 133 0.05 -3.92 2.76
CA GLY A 133 0.87 -4.85 3.53
C GLY A 133 1.40 -4.23 4.82
N ILE A 134 1.90 -2.99 4.77
CA ILE A 134 2.42 -2.29 5.94
C ILE A 134 1.29 -1.93 6.92
N VAL A 135 0.16 -1.41 6.43
CA VAL A 135 -1.00 -1.08 7.28
C VAL A 135 -1.51 -2.33 7.99
N LYS A 136 -1.56 -3.46 7.27
CA LYS A 136 -1.94 -4.74 7.89
C LYS A 136 -0.99 -5.14 9.01
N GLU A 137 0.32 -5.06 8.81
CA GLU A 137 1.31 -5.39 9.84
C GLU A 137 1.20 -4.47 11.06
N ILE A 138 0.98 -3.18 10.86
CA ILE A 138 0.75 -2.22 11.96
C ILE A 138 -0.52 -2.61 12.71
N THR A 139 -1.61 -2.89 12.01
CA THR A 139 -2.89 -3.31 12.61
C THR A 139 -2.74 -4.59 13.42
N ASP A 140 -2.00 -5.58 12.92
CA ASP A 140 -1.74 -6.83 13.64
C ASP A 140 -1.02 -6.54 14.98
N VAL A 141 -0.04 -5.62 15.02
CA VAL A 141 0.65 -5.20 16.25
C VAL A 141 -0.28 -4.43 17.19
N VAL A 142 -1.11 -3.55 16.64
CA VAL A 142 -2.14 -2.84 17.43
C VAL A 142 -3.05 -3.85 18.12
N MET A 143 -3.55 -4.86 17.39
CA MET A 143 -4.44 -5.89 17.94
C MET A 143 -3.74 -6.78 18.99
N GLU A 144 -2.45 -7.07 18.85
CA GLU A 144 -1.66 -7.72 19.90
C GLU A 144 -1.64 -6.88 21.20
N LYS A 145 -1.41 -5.57 21.08
CA LYS A 145 -1.41 -4.65 22.22
C LYS A 145 -2.80 -4.48 22.85
N VAL A 146 -3.85 -4.41 22.03
CA VAL A 146 -5.25 -4.38 22.51
C VAL A 146 -5.52 -5.55 23.45
N LYS A 147 -5.16 -6.76 23.03
CA LYS A 147 -5.33 -7.96 23.85
C LYS A 147 -4.48 -7.92 25.12
N ALA A 148 -3.22 -7.54 25.01
CA ALA A 148 -2.31 -7.48 26.15
C ALA A 148 -2.73 -6.46 27.22
N LYS A 149 -3.30 -5.32 26.81
CA LYS A 149 -3.77 -4.25 27.69
C LYS A 149 -5.25 -4.44 28.10
N SER A 150 -5.94 -5.44 27.56
CA SER A 150 -7.38 -5.66 27.73
C SER A 150 -8.19 -4.38 27.46
N LEU A 151 -7.94 -3.77 26.27
CA LEU A 151 -8.68 -2.59 25.83
C LEU A 151 -10.00 -3.02 25.19
N ASP A 152 -11.07 -2.27 25.48
CA ASP A 152 -12.38 -2.48 24.90
C ASP A 152 -12.52 -1.74 23.56
N PHE A 153 -11.87 -0.58 23.43
CA PHE A 153 -11.86 0.24 22.21
C PHE A 153 -10.48 0.80 21.91
N VAL A 154 -10.16 0.90 20.61
CA VAL A 154 -8.99 1.64 20.13
C VAL A 154 -9.42 2.57 19.02
N LEU A 155 -8.98 3.83 19.11
CA LEU A 155 -9.29 4.87 18.15
C LEU A 155 -8.02 5.33 17.45
N ASP A 156 -8.09 5.48 16.12
CA ASP A 156 -7.02 6.12 15.36
C ASP A 156 -7.15 7.63 15.47
N LYS A 157 -6.21 8.27 16.18
CA LYS A 157 -6.20 9.73 16.35
C LYS A 157 -5.65 10.50 15.15
N SER A 158 -5.07 9.80 14.15
CA SER A 158 -4.62 10.42 12.89
C SER A 158 -5.71 10.57 11.85
N GLY A 159 -6.90 9.98 12.09
CA GLY A 159 -8.03 10.04 11.18
C GLY A 159 -8.60 11.43 11.03
N ILE A 160 -8.80 11.85 9.78
CA ILE A 160 -9.42 13.15 9.43
C ILE A 160 -10.78 12.86 8.79
N SER A 161 -11.81 13.59 9.23
CA SER A 161 -13.14 13.53 8.63
C SER A 161 -13.16 14.13 7.23
N ILE A 162 -14.23 13.89 6.47
CA ILE A 162 -14.41 14.46 5.12
C ILE A 162 -14.37 15.99 5.10
N ASN A 163 -14.66 16.65 6.24
CA ASN A 163 -14.60 18.09 6.39
C ASN A 163 -13.21 18.63 6.81
N GLY A 164 -12.18 17.78 6.83
CA GLY A 164 -10.82 18.16 7.23
C GLY A 164 -10.60 18.32 8.74
N VAL A 165 -11.56 17.90 9.57
CA VAL A 165 -11.47 17.96 11.03
C VAL A 165 -11.01 16.62 11.58
N PRO A 166 -10.07 16.57 12.58
CA PRO A 166 -9.69 15.34 13.23
C PRO A 166 -10.90 14.59 13.80
N VAL A 167 -10.99 13.28 13.58
CA VAL A 167 -12.06 12.44 14.14
C VAL A 167 -11.91 12.35 15.65
N VAL A 168 -10.69 12.22 16.16
CA VAL A 168 -10.35 12.29 17.57
C VAL A 168 -9.76 13.66 17.85
N MET A 169 -10.58 14.57 18.37
CA MET A 169 -10.16 15.95 18.65
C MET A 169 -9.23 16.08 19.85
N TYR A 170 -9.41 15.21 20.83
CA TYR A 170 -8.61 15.17 22.04
C TYR A 170 -8.56 13.76 22.62
N ALA A 171 -7.38 13.36 23.04
CA ALA A 171 -7.16 12.18 23.88
C ALA A 171 -5.99 12.48 24.83
N PRO A 172 -6.09 12.10 26.12
CA PRO A 172 -4.98 12.26 27.05
C PRO A 172 -3.82 11.33 26.66
N GLU A 173 -2.58 11.76 26.94
CA GLU A 173 -1.37 11.00 26.55
C GLU A 173 -1.27 9.61 27.17
N ASN A 174 -1.83 9.42 28.36
CA ASN A 174 -1.78 8.13 29.07
C ASN A 174 -2.59 7.00 28.40
N VAL A 175 -3.48 7.32 27.45
CA VAL A 175 -4.21 6.32 26.65
C VAL A 175 -3.57 6.08 25.28
N ASP A 176 -2.57 6.89 24.90
CA ASP A 176 -1.85 6.75 23.64
C ASP A 176 -0.71 5.73 23.77
N PHE A 177 -0.75 4.69 22.95
CA PHE A 177 0.28 3.66 22.92
C PHE A 177 1.03 3.58 21.59
N THR A 178 1.00 4.66 20.78
CA THR A 178 1.68 4.75 19.49
C THR A 178 3.16 4.40 19.56
N ASN A 179 3.88 4.94 20.57
CA ASN A 179 5.31 4.67 20.73
C ASN A 179 5.59 3.18 20.98
N GLU A 180 4.76 2.51 21.77
CA GLU A 180 4.89 1.07 22.00
C GLU A 180 4.68 0.26 20.70
N ILE A 181 3.80 0.71 19.82
CA ILE A 181 3.59 0.09 18.50
C ILE A 181 4.85 0.25 17.64
N ILE A 182 5.37 1.48 17.53
CA ILE A 182 6.58 1.79 16.75
C ILE A 182 7.79 0.98 17.26
N GLU A 183 7.96 0.88 18.55
CA GLU A 183 9.03 0.07 19.15
C GLU A 183 8.91 -1.41 18.77
N VAL A 184 7.70 -1.97 18.84
CA VAL A 184 7.46 -3.38 18.48
C VAL A 184 7.68 -3.62 17.01
N LEU A 185 7.22 -2.70 16.14
CA LEU A 185 7.39 -2.78 14.70
C LEU A 185 8.86 -2.76 14.29
N ASN A 186 9.68 -1.94 14.97
CA ASN A 186 11.09 -1.73 14.63
C ASN A 186 12.06 -2.66 15.35
N LYS A 187 11.56 -3.62 16.17
CA LYS A 187 12.43 -4.62 16.83
C LYS A 187 13.12 -5.50 15.78
N PRO A 188 14.44 -5.71 15.88
CA PRO A 188 15.17 -6.62 15.01
C PRO A 188 14.56 -8.04 15.03
N GLY A 189 14.38 -8.64 13.85
CA GLY A 189 13.86 -10.00 13.71
C GLY A 189 12.35 -10.12 13.49
N ARG A 190 11.54 -9.06 13.68
CA ARG A 190 10.09 -9.13 13.40
C ARG A 190 9.77 -9.08 11.90
N ALA A 191 10.54 -8.35 11.12
CA ALA A 191 10.33 -8.19 9.67
C ALA A 191 10.40 -9.51 8.87
N THR A 192 10.99 -10.57 9.42
CA THR A 192 11.15 -11.87 8.74
C THR A 192 10.05 -12.89 9.09
N SER A 193 9.28 -12.66 10.16
CA SER A 193 8.26 -13.59 10.66
C SER A 193 6.98 -13.62 9.82
N SER A 194 6.60 -12.48 9.25
CA SER A 194 5.35 -12.34 8.49
C SER A 194 5.41 -12.98 7.08
N ALA A 195 6.61 -13.16 6.53
CA ALA A 195 6.82 -13.82 5.22
C ALA A 195 6.80 -15.36 5.28
N ARG A 196 6.70 -15.96 6.47
CA ARG A 196 6.87 -17.42 6.68
C ARG A 196 5.58 -18.15 7.05
N ARG A 197 4.42 -17.67 6.59
CA ARG A 197 3.20 -18.46 6.69
C ARG A 197 3.09 -19.32 5.42
N PRO A 198 3.36 -20.64 5.49
CA PRO A 198 3.14 -21.52 4.35
C PRO A 198 1.64 -21.50 4.05
N ALA A 199 1.28 -21.29 2.79
CA ALA A 199 -0.05 -21.58 2.31
C ALA A 199 -0.33 -23.06 2.66
N ALA A 200 -1.30 -23.28 3.56
CA ALA A 200 -1.77 -24.59 3.93
C ALA A 200 -2.20 -25.33 2.65
N GLY A 201 -1.64 -26.51 2.45
CA GLY A 201 -1.71 -27.30 1.25
C GLY A 201 -3.12 -27.53 0.72
N ALA A 202 -3.29 -27.26 -0.55
CA ALA A 202 -4.19 -27.99 -1.39
C ALA A 202 -3.45 -29.18 -1.97
N SER A 203 -3.51 -30.31 -1.30
CA SER A 203 -3.13 -31.60 -1.86
C SER A 203 -4.12 -31.97 -2.94
N VAL A 204 -3.76 -31.70 -4.19
CA VAL A 204 -4.50 -32.26 -5.34
C VAL A 204 -4.01 -33.67 -5.54
N THR A 205 -4.82 -34.62 -5.14
CA THR A 205 -4.65 -36.05 -5.45
C THR A 205 -4.92 -36.25 -6.95
N PRO A 206 -4.00 -36.79 -7.75
CA PRO A 206 -4.31 -37.12 -9.14
C PRO A 206 -5.20 -38.34 -9.18
N ALA A 207 -6.40 -38.18 -9.74
CA ALA A 207 -7.29 -39.30 -10.05
C ALA A 207 -6.64 -40.23 -11.09
N ALA A 208 -6.47 -41.46 -10.71
CA ALA A 208 -5.93 -42.53 -11.57
C ALA A 208 -6.80 -42.74 -12.81
N ALA A 209 -6.19 -42.60 -13.97
CA ALA A 209 -6.78 -42.99 -15.25
C ALA A 209 -6.97 -44.51 -15.30
N ARG A 210 -8.24 -44.93 -15.33
CA ARG A 210 -8.60 -46.34 -15.52
C ARG A 210 -8.64 -46.62 -17.04
N ALA A 211 -7.62 -47.33 -17.49
CA ALA A 211 -7.60 -47.89 -18.82
C ALA A 211 -8.65 -49.00 -18.96
N THR A 212 -9.48 -48.92 -19.97
CA THR A 212 -10.23 -50.05 -20.51
C THR A 212 -9.82 -50.30 -21.94
N LYS A 213 -9.33 -51.53 -22.17
CA LYS A 213 -9.11 -52.21 -23.45
C LYS A 213 -10.12 -53.39 -23.46
N PRO A 214 -10.46 -53.97 -24.56
CA PRO A 214 -10.19 -53.76 -25.99
C PRO A 214 -11.36 -53.24 -26.80
#